data_62724e5c53d6d359d51fa9cc7da1f5a0
#
_entry.id   62724e5c53d6d359d51fa9cc7da1f5a0
#
_cell.length_a   1.000
_cell.length_b   1.000
_cell.length_c   1.000
_cell.angle_alpha   90.00
_cell.angle_beta   90.00
_cell.angle_gamma   90.00
#
_symmetry.space_group_name_H-M   'P 1'
#
loop_
_entity.id
_entity.type
_entity.pdbx_description
1 polymer ?
#
loop_
_entity_poly.entity_id
_entity_poly.type
_entity_poly.pdbx_seq_one_letter_code
_entity_poly.pdbx_strand_id
1 'polypeptide(L)'
;MINQAGKFQDSSAYDDVIRYCTNPDKTPSGLIGGRNLDTDYAAEQMETVADVFDKNSKTRLEHTVLSFSPKEEIAQAGIVEIADSLADYYAKDYQVLYAVHENTDHPHVHMVMNRISYRDGHRYRGSKREYYGVRAHLKKELRKHGLHLDY
;
A
#
# COMPACT_ATOMS: atom_id res chain seq x y z
N MET A 1 5.08 8.42 -7.84
CA MET A 1 4.75 7.77 -6.55
C MET A 1 4.69 8.81 -5.46
N ILE A 2 3.63 8.81 -4.69
CA ILE A 2 3.42 9.73 -3.58
C ILE A 2 3.24 8.92 -2.30
N ASN A 3 3.96 9.30 -1.24
CA ASN A 3 3.81 8.70 0.07
C ASN A 3 3.18 9.73 1.04
N GLN A 4 2.15 9.34 1.76
CA GLN A 4 1.39 10.20 2.66
C GLN A 4 1.39 9.65 4.09
N ALA A 5 2.55 9.34 4.62
CA ALA A 5 2.66 8.67 5.91
C ALA A 5 2.36 9.53 7.14
N GLY A 6 2.67 10.81 7.11
CA GLY A 6 2.77 11.64 8.30
C GLY A 6 1.48 12.03 9.02
N LYS A 7 0.31 11.61 8.53
CA LYS A 7 -0.99 12.12 9.01
C LYS A 7 -1.84 11.10 9.75
N PHE A 8 -1.40 9.85 9.88
CA PHE A 8 -2.25 8.74 10.30
C PHE A 8 -1.95 8.29 11.74
N GLN A 9 -2.28 9.15 12.69
CA GLN A 9 -2.02 8.92 14.12
C GLN A 9 -3.26 8.59 14.94
N ASP A 10 -4.45 8.91 14.42
CA ASP A 10 -5.70 8.72 15.14
C ASP A 10 -6.10 7.24 15.24
N SER A 11 -6.93 6.91 16.23
CA SER A 11 -7.45 5.55 16.41
C SER A 11 -8.28 5.05 15.24
N SER A 12 -8.87 5.97 14.45
CA SER A 12 -9.67 5.67 13.27
C SER A 12 -8.85 5.57 11.98
N ALA A 13 -7.53 5.78 12.03
CA ALA A 13 -6.70 5.91 10.83
C ALA A 13 -6.80 4.69 9.91
N TYR A 14 -6.71 3.48 10.46
CA TYR A 14 -6.81 2.28 9.63
C TYR A 14 -8.15 2.17 8.93
N ASP A 15 -9.25 2.35 9.66
CA ASP A 15 -10.59 2.24 9.10
C ASP A 15 -10.84 3.31 8.04
N ASP A 16 -10.48 4.56 8.33
CA ASP A 16 -10.70 5.69 7.41
C ASP A 16 -9.96 5.52 6.08
N VAL A 17 -8.68 5.15 6.14
CA VAL A 17 -7.85 5.02 4.94
C VAL A 17 -8.25 3.79 4.13
N ILE A 18 -8.48 2.66 4.78
CA ILE A 18 -8.87 1.41 4.10
C ILE A 18 -10.25 1.57 3.46
N ARG A 19 -11.20 2.17 4.15
CA ARG A 19 -12.53 2.44 3.61
C ARG A 19 -12.46 3.34 2.38
N TYR A 20 -11.63 4.38 2.41
CA TYR A 20 -11.40 5.23 1.26
C TYR A 20 -10.81 4.47 0.07
N CYS A 21 -9.78 3.68 0.31
CA CYS A 21 -9.07 2.94 -0.74
C CYS A 21 -9.93 1.83 -1.36
N THR A 22 -10.77 1.18 -0.56
CA THR A 22 -11.59 0.04 -1.01
C THR A 22 -13.00 0.42 -1.43
N ASN A 23 -13.31 1.72 -1.54
CA ASN A 23 -14.61 2.20 -1.97
C ASN A 23 -14.98 1.60 -3.34
N PRO A 24 -16.12 0.86 -3.44
CA PRO A 24 -16.52 0.22 -4.70
C PRO A 24 -16.73 1.18 -5.87
N ASP A 25 -17.03 2.45 -5.60
CA ASP A 25 -17.19 3.47 -6.63
C ASP A 25 -15.85 3.83 -7.30
N LYS A 26 -14.73 3.51 -6.67
CA LYS A 26 -13.38 3.83 -7.15
C LYS A 26 -12.61 2.63 -7.63
N THR A 27 -12.91 1.46 -7.10
CA THR A 27 -12.21 0.23 -7.45
C THR A 27 -13.24 -0.86 -7.82
N PRO A 28 -13.19 -1.37 -9.05
CA PRO A 28 -14.02 -2.53 -9.42
C PRO A 28 -13.70 -3.74 -8.54
N SER A 29 -14.68 -4.61 -8.35
CA SER A 29 -14.47 -5.81 -7.56
C SER A 29 -13.34 -6.66 -8.15
N GLY A 30 -12.51 -7.25 -7.29
CA GLY A 30 -11.39 -8.09 -7.69
C GLY A 30 -10.07 -7.35 -7.89
N LEU A 31 -10.05 -6.03 -7.80
CA LEU A 31 -8.82 -5.25 -7.88
C LEU A 31 -8.31 -4.82 -6.51
N ILE A 32 -8.62 -5.60 -5.49
CA ILE A 32 -8.14 -5.43 -4.12
C ILE A 32 -7.35 -6.67 -3.76
N GLY A 33 -6.15 -6.47 -3.24
CA GLY A 33 -5.29 -7.55 -2.76
C GLY A 33 -4.73 -7.26 -1.39
N GLY A 34 -4.28 -8.30 -0.71
CA GLY A 34 -3.72 -8.16 0.63
C GLY A 34 -2.63 -9.17 0.91
N ARG A 35 -1.82 -8.87 1.91
CA ARG A 35 -0.78 -9.74 2.45
C ARG A 35 -0.83 -9.71 3.96
N ASN A 36 -0.79 -10.90 4.57
CA ASN A 36 -0.80 -11.07 6.03
C ASN A 36 -2.06 -10.54 6.70
N LEU A 37 -3.16 -10.46 5.95
CA LEU A 37 -4.48 -10.07 6.44
C LEU A 37 -5.56 -10.59 5.49
N ASP A 38 -6.79 -10.58 5.98
CA ASP A 38 -7.99 -10.76 5.17
C ASP A 38 -8.46 -9.36 4.72
N THR A 39 -8.64 -9.17 3.42
CA THR A 39 -9.03 -7.87 2.87
C THR A 39 -10.37 -7.37 3.38
N ASP A 40 -11.28 -8.27 3.75
CA ASP A 40 -12.60 -7.90 4.30
C ASP A 40 -12.50 -7.37 5.73
N TYR A 41 -11.42 -7.67 6.44
CA TYR A 41 -11.19 -7.30 7.84
C TYR A 41 -9.87 -6.57 8.05
N ALA A 42 -9.35 -5.95 7.01
CA ALA A 42 -8.00 -5.37 7.02
C ALA A 42 -7.79 -4.35 8.14
N ALA A 43 -8.72 -3.42 8.32
CA ALA A 43 -8.59 -2.37 9.33
C ALA A 43 -8.56 -2.97 10.76
N GLU A 44 -9.48 -3.88 11.04
CA GLU A 44 -9.56 -4.53 12.36
C GLU A 44 -8.31 -5.36 12.65
N GLN A 45 -7.79 -6.05 11.64
CA GLN A 45 -6.58 -6.87 11.79
C GLN A 45 -5.32 -6.02 11.97
N MET A 46 -5.21 -4.91 11.27
CA MET A 46 -4.11 -3.96 11.49
C MET A 46 -4.17 -3.34 12.89
N GLU A 47 -5.35 -2.94 13.32
CA GLU A 47 -5.55 -2.39 14.67
C GLU A 47 -5.21 -3.42 15.75
N THR A 48 -5.60 -4.68 15.56
CA THR A 48 -5.27 -5.77 16.48
C THR A 48 -3.76 -5.92 16.63
N VAL A 49 -3.00 -5.87 15.55
CA VAL A 49 -1.53 -5.95 15.61
C VAL A 49 -0.97 -4.78 16.42
N ALA A 50 -1.44 -3.56 16.16
CA ALA A 50 -0.98 -2.39 16.89
C ALA A 50 -1.29 -2.50 18.39
N ASP A 51 -2.46 -3.02 18.75
CA ASP A 51 -2.88 -3.21 20.14
C ASP A 51 -2.05 -4.28 20.84
N VAL A 52 -1.82 -5.43 20.18
CA VAL A 52 -1.02 -6.52 20.74
C VAL A 52 0.38 -6.07 21.12
N PHE A 53 0.98 -5.20 20.30
CA PHE A 53 2.34 -4.69 20.56
C PHE A 53 2.35 -3.34 21.26
N ASP A 54 1.19 -2.81 21.66
CA ASP A 54 1.04 -1.53 22.36
C ASP A 54 1.71 -0.37 21.63
N LYS A 55 1.43 -0.24 20.32
CA LYS A 55 2.07 0.73 19.43
C LYS A 55 1.07 1.74 18.84
N ASN A 56 0.24 2.34 19.70
CA ASN A 56 -0.87 3.19 19.27
C ASN A 56 -0.58 4.71 19.29
N SER A 57 0.64 5.14 19.62
CA SER A 57 0.92 6.55 19.91
C SER A 57 1.57 7.34 18.77
N LYS A 58 1.88 6.70 17.64
CA LYS A 58 2.58 7.34 16.52
C LYS A 58 1.88 6.99 15.19
N THR A 59 2.45 7.47 14.09
CA THR A 59 1.95 7.14 12.75
C THR A 59 1.73 5.64 12.60
N ARG A 60 0.50 5.25 12.26
CA ARG A 60 0.05 3.86 12.29
C ARG A 60 0.27 3.14 10.97
N LEU A 61 0.24 3.87 9.86
CA LEU A 61 0.29 3.27 8.53
C LEU A 61 1.08 4.12 7.54
N GLU A 62 1.50 3.47 6.45
CA GLU A 62 1.97 4.12 5.25
C GLU A 62 0.87 4.06 4.20
N HIS A 63 0.57 5.18 3.56
CA HIS A 63 -0.31 5.23 2.41
C HIS A 63 0.49 5.70 1.20
N THR A 64 0.70 4.82 0.25
CA THR A 64 1.44 5.10 -0.97
C THR A 64 0.50 5.06 -2.16
N VAL A 65 0.61 6.04 -3.05
CA VAL A 65 -0.15 6.09 -4.30
C VAL A 65 0.81 6.02 -5.46
N LEU A 66 0.59 5.05 -6.34
CA LEU A 66 1.34 4.90 -7.59
C LEU A 66 0.39 5.16 -8.75
N SER A 67 0.61 6.27 -9.47
CA SER A 67 -0.22 6.67 -10.61
C SER A 67 0.45 6.32 -11.93
N PHE A 68 -0.37 5.92 -12.90
CA PHE A 68 0.06 5.65 -14.27
C PHE A 68 -0.44 6.74 -15.20
N SER A 69 0.43 7.26 -16.06
CA SER A 69 0.04 8.27 -17.05
C SER A 69 -0.88 7.63 -18.11
N PRO A 70 -1.87 8.36 -18.64
CA PRO A 70 -2.67 7.87 -19.78
C PRO A 70 -1.84 7.54 -21.03
N LYS A 71 -0.62 8.10 -21.12
CA LYS A 71 0.32 7.83 -22.21
C LYS A 71 1.07 6.52 -22.03
N GLU A 72 1.05 5.94 -20.85
CA GLU A 72 1.68 4.66 -20.58
C GLU A 72 0.77 3.53 -21.02
N GLU A 73 1.27 2.68 -21.91
CA GLU A 73 0.53 1.52 -22.38
C GLU A 73 0.75 0.36 -21.41
N ILE A 74 -0.13 0.25 -20.42
CA ILE A 74 -0.10 -0.86 -19.48
C ILE A 74 -1.50 -1.43 -19.31
N ALA A 75 -1.61 -2.75 -19.44
CA ALA A 75 -2.86 -3.45 -19.20
C ALA A 75 -3.15 -3.54 -17.67
N GLN A 76 -4.43 -3.68 -17.34
CA GLN A 76 -4.86 -3.87 -15.96
C GLN A 76 -4.10 -5.00 -15.25
N ALA A 77 -3.89 -6.14 -15.94
CA ALA A 77 -3.11 -7.25 -15.40
C ALA A 77 -1.68 -6.85 -15.04
N GLY A 78 -1.06 -5.97 -15.83
CA GLY A 78 0.28 -5.45 -15.53
C GLY A 78 0.30 -4.54 -14.29
N ILE A 79 -0.74 -3.73 -14.13
CA ILE A 79 -0.89 -2.88 -12.93
C ILE A 79 -1.01 -3.75 -11.68
N VAL A 80 -1.81 -4.81 -11.74
CA VAL A 80 -1.98 -5.77 -10.64
C VAL A 80 -0.66 -6.48 -10.33
N GLU A 81 0.10 -6.89 -11.34
CA GLU A 81 1.42 -7.50 -11.13
C GLU A 81 2.39 -6.56 -10.39
N ILE A 82 2.39 -5.29 -10.75
CA ILE A 82 3.21 -4.27 -10.06
C ILE A 82 2.74 -4.10 -8.62
N ALA A 83 1.43 -4.03 -8.39
CA ALA A 83 0.87 -3.92 -7.04
C ALA A 83 1.21 -5.15 -6.19
N ASP A 84 1.08 -6.36 -6.75
CA ASP A 84 1.44 -7.60 -6.06
C ASP A 84 2.92 -7.65 -5.70
N SER A 85 3.78 -7.25 -6.62
CA SER A 85 5.23 -7.24 -6.38
C SER A 85 5.62 -6.27 -5.26
N LEU A 86 5.01 -5.09 -5.25
CA LEU A 86 5.25 -4.11 -4.19
C LEU A 86 4.70 -4.59 -2.84
N ALA A 87 3.52 -5.20 -2.84
CA ALA A 87 2.94 -5.79 -1.63
C ALA A 87 3.85 -6.90 -1.08
N ASP A 88 4.36 -7.77 -1.95
CA ASP A 88 5.28 -8.84 -1.56
C ASP A 88 6.58 -8.30 -0.96
N TYR A 89 7.05 -7.18 -1.46
CA TYR A 89 8.26 -6.55 -0.92
C TYR A 89 8.10 -6.19 0.57
N TYR A 90 6.92 -5.69 0.95
CA TYR A 90 6.64 -5.34 2.34
C TYR A 90 6.17 -6.52 3.20
N ALA A 91 5.67 -7.58 2.57
CA ALA A 91 4.93 -8.65 3.26
C ALA A 91 5.79 -9.51 4.19
N LYS A 92 7.11 -9.44 4.07
CA LYS A 92 8.01 -10.16 4.97
C LYS A 92 7.76 -9.79 6.44
N ASP A 93 7.50 -8.52 6.70
CA ASP A 93 7.37 -7.99 8.06
C ASP A 93 6.04 -7.29 8.33
N TYR A 94 5.29 -6.88 7.30
CA TYR A 94 4.15 -5.99 7.45
C TYR A 94 2.88 -6.53 6.79
N GLN A 95 1.74 -6.12 7.34
CA GLN A 95 0.43 -6.31 6.71
C GLN A 95 0.24 -5.24 5.63
N VAL A 96 -0.25 -5.64 4.47
CA VAL A 96 -0.43 -4.75 3.32
C VAL A 96 -1.79 -5.00 2.69
N LEU A 97 -2.47 -3.92 2.32
CA LEU A 97 -3.63 -3.95 1.45
C LEU A 97 -3.36 -3.02 0.26
N TYR A 98 -3.76 -3.44 -0.93
CA TYR A 98 -3.78 -2.53 -2.07
C TYR A 98 -5.14 -2.54 -2.76
N ALA A 99 -5.46 -1.43 -3.42
CA ALA A 99 -6.62 -1.29 -4.27
C ALA A 99 -6.24 -0.53 -5.53
N VAL A 100 -6.70 -1.01 -6.69
CA VAL A 100 -6.50 -0.33 -7.97
C VAL A 100 -7.72 0.53 -8.25
N HIS A 101 -7.51 1.83 -8.41
CA HIS A 101 -8.55 2.78 -8.77
C HIS A 101 -8.51 3.06 -10.27
N GLU A 102 -9.63 2.88 -10.94
CA GLU A 102 -9.77 3.07 -12.39
C GLU A 102 -10.85 4.10 -12.76
N ASN A 103 -11.34 4.86 -11.79
CA ASN A 103 -12.41 5.83 -12.00
C ASN A 103 -11.94 7.15 -12.63
N THR A 104 -10.69 7.24 -13.04
CA THR A 104 -10.10 8.40 -13.71
C THR A 104 -9.26 7.97 -14.91
N ASP A 105 -8.83 8.93 -15.74
CA ASP A 105 -7.91 8.70 -16.88
C ASP A 105 -6.51 8.28 -16.42
N HIS A 106 -6.22 8.41 -15.14
CA HIS A 106 -4.95 8.02 -14.54
C HIS A 106 -5.18 6.85 -13.58
N PRO A 107 -5.17 5.60 -14.06
CA PRO A 107 -5.23 4.46 -13.15
C PRO A 107 -4.16 4.59 -12.06
N HIS A 108 -4.53 4.28 -10.83
CA HIS A 108 -3.58 4.37 -9.73
C HIS A 108 -3.80 3.27 -8.70
N VAL A 109 -2.70 2.86 -8.09
CA VAL A 109 -2.70 1.88 -7.01
C VAL A 109 -2.58 2.62 -5.69
N HIS A 110 -3.53 2.38 -4.79
CA HIS A 110 -3.41 2.75 -3.39
C HIS A 110 -2.86 1.56 -2.62
N MET A 111 -1.79 1.78 -1.89
CA MET A 111 -1.19 0.75 -1.04
C MET A 111 -1.15 1.25 0.40
N VAL A 112 -1.74 0.47 1.28
CA VAL A 112 -1.79 0.76 2.72
C VAL A 112 -1.00 -0.32 3.44
N MET A 113 0.04 0.08 4.17
CA MET A 113 0.87 -0.83 4.95
C MET A 113 0.76 -0.48 6.42
N ASN A 114 0.55 -1.48 7.26
CA ASN A 114 0.65 -1.29 8.70
C ASN A 114 2.12 -1.07 9.09
N ARG A 115 2.43 0.06 9.71
CA ARG A 115 3.80 0.37 10.14
C ARG A 115 4.27 -0.53 11.29
N ILE A 116 3.37 -1.19 11.99
CA ILE A 116 3.70 -2.09 13.08
C ILE A 116 3.83 -3.51 12.51
N SER A 117 5.01 -4.11 12.64
CA SER A 117 5.25 -5.46 12.16
C SER A 117 4.36 -6.46 12.90
N TYR A 118 3.68 -7.32 12.14
CA TYR A 118 2.88 -8.41 12.71
C TYR A 118 3.75 -9.47 13.38
N ARG A 119 5.05 -9.50 13.06
CA ARG A 119 5.96 -10.53 13.54
C ARG A 119 6.49 -10.26 14.95
N ASP A 120 6.95 -9.03 15.19
CA ASP A 120 7.64 -8.69 16.44
C ASP A 120 7.30 -7.28 16.94
N GLY A 121 6.38 -6.59 16.26
CA GLY A 121 5.96 -5.24 16.67
C GLY A 121 6.95 -4.13 16.37
N HIS A 122 8.06 -4.40 15.66
CA HIS A 122 8.94 -3.31 15.28
C HIS A 122 8.24 -2.35 14.31
N ARG A 123 8.68 -1.11 14.28
CA ARG A 123 8.05 -0.06 13.52
C ARG A 123 8.81 0.24 12.23
N TYR A 124 8.09 0.31 11.10
CA TYR A 124 8.61 0.87 9.86
C TYR A 124 8.82 2.38 10.07
N ARG A 125 10.02 2.87 9.81
CA ARG A 125 10.40 4.24 10.13
C ARG A 125 10.41 5.19 8.94
N GLY A 126 10.39 4.68 7.72
CA GLY A 126 10.52 5.48 6.51
C GLY A 126 11.92 6.09 6.39
N SER A 127 12.94 5.36 6.81
CA SER A 127 14.33 5.81 6.69
C SER A 127 14.74 5.98 5.23
N LYS A 128 15.82 6.70 4.99
CA LYS A 128 16.38 6.82 3.64
C LYS A 128 16.70 5.46 3.04
N ARG A 129 17.21 4.54 3.83
CA ARG A 129 17.51 3.17 3.39
C ARG A 129 16.24 2.45 2.93
N GLU A 130 15.18 2.52 3.72
CA GLU A 130 13.88 1.93 3.38
C GLU A 130 13.29 2.58 2.12
N TYR A 131 13.32 3.90 2.05
CA TYR A 131 12.83 4.66 0.90
C TYR A 131 13.55 4.26 -0.40
N TYR A 132 14.88 4.25 -0.39
CA TYR A 132 15.63 3.88 -1.59
C TYR A 132 15.51 2.38 -1.92
N GLY A 133 15.34 1.55 -0.91
CA GLY A 133 15.12 0.11 -1.11
C GLY A 133 13.82 -0.17 -1.85
N VAL A 134 12.72 0.43 -1.43
CA VAL A 134 11.43 0.24 -2.10
C VAL A 134 11.43 0.84 -3.50
N ARG A 135 12.07 1.99 -3.69
CA ARG A 135 12.19 2.61 -5.02
C ARG A 135 12.99 1.73 -5.98
N ALA A 136 14.09 1.15 -5.52
CA ALA A 136 14.90 0.24 -6.34
C ALA A 136 14.09 -0.99 -6.77
N HIS A 137 13.34 -1.57 -5.86
CA HIS A 137 12.45 -2.70 -6.16
C HIS A 137 11.39 -2.29 -7.18
N LEU A 138 10.72 -1.17 -6.95
CA LEU A 138 9.67 -0.67 -7.84
C LEU A 138 10.21 -0.36 -9.25
N LYS A 139 11.37 0.28 -9.36
CA LYS A 139 12.02 0.54 -10.65
C LYS A 139 12.27 -0.75 -11.42
N LYS A 140 12.73 -1.78 -10.74
CA LYS A 140 12.98 -3.08 -11.36
C LYS A 140 11.68 -3.70 -11.90
N GLU A 141 10.61 -3.65 -11.13
CA GLU A 141 9.31 -4.15 -11.57
C GLU A 141 8.75 -3.35 -12.74
N LEU A 142 8.81 -2.03 -12.68
CA LEU A 142 8.34 -1.17 -13.77
C LEU A 142 9.06 -1.43 -15.09
N ARG A 143 10.35 -1.69 -15.05
CA ARG A 143 11.14 -2.03 -16.26
C ARG A 143 10.63 -3.26 -16.99
N LYS A 144 10.09 -4.23 -16.26
CA LYS A 144 9.49 -5.44 -16.87
C LYS A 144 8.30 -5.10 -17.75
N HIS A 145 7.67 -3.96 -17.53
CA HIS A 145 6.53 -3.45 -18.27
C HIS A 145 6.88 -2.28 -19.20
N GLY A 146 8.18 -2.00 -19.38
CA GLY A 146 8.64 -0.89 -20.21
C GLY A 146 8.41 0.49 -19.59
N LEU A 147 8.22 0.57 -18.30
CA LEU A 147 7.88 1.80 -17.58
C LEU A 147 9.06 2.32 -16.75
N HIS A 148 8.97 3.61 -16.42
CA HIS A 148 9.93 4.30 -15.56
C HIS A 148 9.23 4.93 -14.38
N LEU A 149 9.95 5.08 -13.27
CA LEU A 149 9.45 5.75 -12.09
C LEU A 149 9.76 7.24 -12.16
N ASP A 150 8.73 8.04 -12.34
CA ASP A 150 8.79 9.49 -12.18
C ASP A 150 8.31 9.89 -10.79
N TYR A 151 8.65 11.09 -10.39
CA TYR A 151 8.28 11.59 -9.06
C TYR A 151 6.82 11.95 -8.93
#